data_f90a4ced13a9f6a632f4269c31084726
#
_entry.id   f90a4ced13a9f6a632f4269c31084726
#
_cell.length_a   1.000
_cell.length_b   1.000
_cell.length_c   1.000
_cell.angle_alpha   90.00
_cell.angle_beta   90.00
_cell.angle_gamma   90.00
#
_symmetry.space_group_name_H-M   'P 1'
#
loop_
_entity.id
_entity.type
_entity.pdbx_description
1 polymer ?
#
loop_
_entity_poly.entity_id
_entity_poly.type
_entity_poly.pdbx_seq_one_letter_code
_entity_poly.pdbx_strand_id
1 'polypeptide(L)'
;DFRSRVKNKDYSYYIKLSKKNNWKMKKYFKIGKKSFPIFRSITGKGVEKTLKILKKEIKNLKIKKINSGSKVYDWKVPPEWNIKEAYVQDKFGNKIIDIKNNNLHLVSYSQPTKKLISRNELFDRLHYSKKQKKAIPYITSYYKKYWGFCVSFEQYKKLKKKYKKNDKFFININSSFNKS
;
A
#
# COMPACT_ATOMS: atom_id res chain seq x y z
N ASP A 1 3.99 -25.75 -13.68
CA ASP A 1 4.33 -24.46 -13.07
C ASP A 1 3.10 -23.55 -13.08
N PHE A 2 2.52 -23.32 -11.91
CA PHE A 2 1.31 -22.51 -11.72
C PHE A 2 1.49 -21.06 -12.21
N ARG A 3 2.73 -20.54 -12.17
CA ARG A 3 3.06 -19.17 -12.60
C ARG A 3 3.07 -18.98 -14.13
N SER A 4 3.29 -20.01 -14.90
CA SER A 4 3.28 -19.92 -16.37
C SER A 4 1.86 -19.91 -16.96
N ARG A 5 0.88 -20.50 -16.25
CA ARG A 5 -0.52 -20.52 -16.69
C ARG A 5 -1.30 -19.23 -16.44
N VAL A 6 -0.77 -18.32 -15.61
CA VAL A 6 -1.42 -17.03 -15.28
C VAL A 6 -1.02 -15.90 -16.25
N LYS A 7 -0.03 -16.13 -17.11
CA LYS A 7 0.60 -15.07 -17.94
C LYS A 7 -0.26 -14.50 -19.08
N ASN A 8 -1.37 -15.12 -19.46
CA ASN A 8 -2.12 -14.69 -20.66
C ASN A 8 -3.66 -14.79 -20.57
N LYS A 9 -4.23 -14.86 -19.38
CA LYS A 9 -5.71 -14.81 -19.30
C LYS A 9 -6.14 -13.42 -18.85
N ASP A 10 -6.73 -12.69 -19.78
CA ASP A 10 -7.39 -11.41 -19.60
C ASP A 10 -8.36 -11.47 -18.42
N TYR A 11 -8.38 -10.41 -17.60
CA TYR A 11 -9.31 -10.24 -16.48
C TYR A 11 -10.78 -10.49 -16.89
N SER A 12 -11.12 -10.30 -18.16
CA SER A 12 -12.41 -10.62 -18.75
C SER A 12 -12.80 -12.10 -18.62
N TYR A 13 -11.83 -13.03 -18.65
CA TYR A 13 -12.06 -14.46 -18.44
C TYR A 13 -12.54 -14.77 -17.02
N TYR A 14 -11.92 -14.15 -16.01
CA TYR A 14 -12.33 -14.32 -14.61
C TYR A 14 -13.69 -13.66 -14.32
N ILE A 15 -14.00 -12.57 -15.01
CA ILE A 15 -15.32 -11.93 -14.94
C ILE A 15 -16.39 -12.82 -15.61
N LYS A 16 -16.09 -13.49 -16.73
CA LYS A 16 -16.99 -14.45 -17.38
C LYS A 16 -17.22 -15.70 -16.53
N LEU A 17 -16.17 -16.26 -15.92
CA LEU A 17 -16.27 -17.37 -14.95
C LEU A 17 -17.08 -16.96 -13.70
N SER A 18 -16.93 -15.73 -13.22
CA SER A 18 -17.70 -15.23 -12.08
C SER A 18 -19.19 -15.05 -12.40
N LYS A 19 -19.53 -14.75 -13.65
CA LYS A 19 -20.93 -14.68 -14.12
C LYS A 19 -21.59 -16.06 -14.20
N LYS A 20 -20.82 -17.12 -14.46
CA LYS A 20 -21.32 -18.51 -14.64
C LYS A 20 -21.41 -19.29 -13.31
N ASN A 21 -20.56 -18.99 -12.31
CA ASN A 21 -20.51 -19.64 -10.96
C ASN A 21 -20.94 -18.74 -9.81
N ASN A 22 -21.79 -17.99 -10.08
CA ASN A 22 -22.84 -17.27 -9.43
C ASN A 22 -22.64 -16.56 -8.07
N TRP A 23 -23.00 -17.04 -6.97
CA TRP A 23 -23.20 -16.20 -5.77
C TRP A 23 -21.99 -16.18 -4.82
N LYS A 24 -21.24 -17.28 -4.74
CA LYS A 24 -20.04 -17.35 -3.86
C LYS A 24 -18.95 -16.39 -4.33
N MET A 25 -18.68 -16.33 -5.63
CA MET A 25 -17.70 -15.40 -6.20
C MET A 25 -18.12 -13.94 -6.04
N LYS A 26 -19.42 -13.63 -6.17
CA LYS A 26 -19.94 -12.28 -5.89
C LYS A 26 -19.70 -11.86 -4.43
N LYS A 27 -19.87 -12.80 -3.47
CA LYS A 27 -19.63 -12.56 -2.06
C LYS A 27 -18.16 -12.24 -1.79
N TYR A 28 -17.22 -13.06 -2.29
CA TYR A 28 -15.77 -12.83 -2.10
C TYR A 28 -15.31 -11.55 -2.78
N PHE A 29 -15.81 -11.25 -3.96
CA PHE A 29 -15.52 -10.00 -4.64
C PHE A 29 -16.03 -8.76 -3.88
N LYS A 30 -17.21 -8.86 -3.24
CA LYS A 30 -17.74 -7.82 -2.37
C LYS A 30 -16.85 -7.58 -1.14
N ILE A 31 -16.32 -8.65 -0.53
CA ILE A 31 -15.33 -8.57 0.57
C ILE A 31 -14.06 -7.88 0.09
N GLY A 32 -13.53 -8.32 -1.06
CA GLY A 32 -12.36 -7.73 -1.70
C GLY A 32 -12.54 -6.22 -1.94
N LYS A 33 -13.65 -5.80 -2.54
CA LYS A 33 -13.96 -4.37 -2.75
C LYS A 33 -14.03 -3.56 -1.45
N LYS A 34 -14.63 -4.12 -0.38
CA LYS A 34 -14.68 -3.45 0.94
C LYS A 34 -13.31 -3.34 1.59
N SER A 35 -12.45 -4.33 1.38
CA SER A 35 -11.13 -4.41 2.02
C SER A 35 -10.05 -3.65 1.23
N PHE A 36 -10.18 -3.54 -0.08
CA PHE A 36 -9.17 -2.94 -0.98
C PHE A 36 -8.79 -1.49 -0.60
N PRO A 37 -9.74 -0.56 -0.33
CA PRO A 37 -9.40 0.82 -0.01
C PRO A 37 -8.82 1.00 1.40
N ILE A 38 -8.84 -0.04 2.25
CA ILE A 38 -8.29 0.04 3.60
C ILE A 38 -6.78 -0.02 3.52
N PHE A 39 -6.10 1.04 3.98
CA PHE A 39 -4.66 1.02 4.12
C PHE A 39 -4.27 0.01 5.22
N ARG A 40 -3.51 -1.01 4.85
CA ARG A 40 -3.08 -2.10 5.74
C ARG A 40 -1.57 -2.24 5.75
N SER A 41 -1.06 -2.57 6.94
CA SER A 41 0.26 -3.15 7.13
C SER A 41 0.10 -4.44 7.95
N ILE A 42 1.18 -5.00 8.51
CA ILE A 42 1.08 -6.21 9.35
C ILE A 42 0.40 -5.95 10.70
N THR A 43 0.35 -4.71 11.16
CA THR A 43 -0.27 -4.29 12.42
C THR A 43 -1.09 -3.02 12.23
N GLY A 44 -1.86 -2.63 13.25
CA GLY A 44 -2.57 -1.37 13.33
C GLY A 44 -4.03 -1.42 12.86
N LYS A 45 -4.67 -0.26 12.89
CA LYS A 45 -6.12 -0.10 12.69
C LYS A 45 -6.63 -0.64 11.34
N GLY A 46 -5.81 -0.64 10.30
CA GLY A 46 -6.19 -1.15 8.99
C GLY A 46 -6.40 -2.67 8.98
N VAL A 47 -5.50 -3.42 9.62
CA VAL A 47 -5.64 -4.87 9.82
C VAL A 47 -6.86 -5.17 10.66
N GLU A 48 -7.05 -4.45 11.79
CA GLU A 48 -8.21 -4.64 12.67
C GLU A 48 -9.53 -4.45 11.91
N LYS A 49 -9.66 -3.37 11.12
CA LYS A 49 -10.83 -3.12 10.28
C LYS A 49 -11.08 -4.26 9.28
N THR A 50 -10.02 -4.76 8.65
CA THR A 50 -10.12 -5.86 7.69
C THR A 50 -10.56 -7.16 8.38
N LEU A 51 -9.98 -7.49 9.54
CA LEU A 51 -10.37 -8.66 10.32
C LEU A 51 -11.84 -8.58 10.79
N LYS A 52 -12.32 -7.39 11.17
CA LYS A 52 -13.75 -7.16 11.49
C LYS A 52 -14.67 -7.41 10.28
N ILE A 53 -14.25 -7.03 9.06
CA ILE A 53 -14.99 -7.34 7.84
C ILE A 53 -15.03 -8.85 7.61
N LEU A 54 -13.89 -9.53 7.73
CA LEU A 54 -13.80 -10.98 7.55
C LEU A 54 -14.61 -11.74 8.63
N LYS A 55 -14.59 -11.29 9.88
CA LYS A 55 -15.35 -11.93 10.98
C LYS A 55 -16.86 -11.90 10.73
N LYS A 56 -17.40 -10.87 10.06
CA LYS A 56 -18.82 -10.81 9.69
C LYS A 56 -19.21 -11.88 8.66
N GLU A 57 -18.26 -12.32 7.86
CA GLU A 57 -18.48 -13.26 6.77
C GLU A 57 -18.09 -14.71 7.14
N ILE A 58 -17.20 -14.86 8.12
CA ILE A 58 -16.68 -16.15 8.60
C ILE A 58 -17.06 -16.30 10.07
N LYS A 59 -18.14 -17.03 10.34
CA LYS A 59 -18.75 -17.16 11.69
C LYS A 59 -17.77 -17.61 12.78
N ASN A 60 -16.88 -18.56 12.47
CA ASN A 60 -15.94 -19.17 13.43
C ASN A 60 -14.56 -18.49 13.46
N LEU A 61 -14.38 -17.34 12.81
CA LEU A 61 -13.11 -16.62 12.83
C LEU A 61 -12.81 -16.11 14.24
N LYS A 62 -11.73 -16.61 14.83
CA LYS A 62 -11.19 -16.11 16.12
C LYS A 62 -10.08 -15.08 15.81
N ILE A 63 -10.19 -13.90 16.38
CA ILE A 63 -9.16 -12.85 16.27
C ILE A 63 -8.35 -12.89 17.57
N LYS A 64 -7.04 -13.14 17.46
CA LYS A 64 -6.09 -13.05 18.57
C LYS A 64 -5.31 -11.75 18.48
N LYS A 65 -5.06 -11.12 19.61
CA LYS A 65 -4.17 -9.95 19.74
C LYS A 65 -2.87 -10.38 20.38
N ILE A 66 -1.77 -9.83 19.92
CA ILE A 66 -0.43 -10.05 20.43
C ILE A 66 0.20 -8.67 20.63
N ASN A 67 0.69 -8.40 21.84
CA ASN A 67 1.23 -7.09 22.20
C ASN A 67 2.52 -6.76 21.45
N SER A 68 2.69 -5.50 21.09
CA SER A 68 3.94 -4.99 20.51
C SER A 68 5.11 -5.27 21.45
N GLY A 69 6.22 -5.74 20.89
CA GLY A 69 7.41 -6.10 21.67
C GLY A 69 7.44 -7.54 22.12
N SER A 70 6.33 -8.30 22.02
CA SER A 70 6.33 -9.75 22.32
C SER A 70 7.31 -10.49 21.43
N LYS A 71 8.07 -11.42 22.02
CA LYS A 71 8.95 -12.32 21.28
C LYS A 71 8.13 -13.49 20.74
N VAL A 72 8.25 -13.76 19.44
CA VAL A 72 7.60 -14.87 18.74
C VAL A 72 8.69 -15.59 17.95
N TYR A 73 9.18 -16.71 18.46
CA TYR A 73 10.37 -17.41 17.95
C TYR A 73 11.59 -16.47 17.89
N ASP A 74 12.17 -16.26 16.72
CA ASP A 74 13.29 -15.36 16.43
C ASP A 74 12.85 -13.92 16.10
N TRP A 75 11.53 -13.66 16.09
CA TRP A 75 10.93 -12.39 15.71
C TRP A 75 10.35 -11.62 16.91
N LYS A 76 10.37 -10.31 16.83
CA LYS A 76 9.74 -9.41 17.80
C LYS A 76 8.61 -8.63 17.14
N VAL A 77 7.40 -8.71 17.72
CA VAL A 77 6.22 -8.00 17.20
C VAL A 77 6.49 -6.48 17.14
N PRO A 78 6.43 -5.86 15.97
CA PRO A 78 6.71 -4.43 15.85
C PRO A 78 5.60 -3.57 16.44
N PRO A 79 5.85 -2.26 16.69
CA PRO A 79 4.81 -1.31 17.06
C PRO A 79 3.70 -1.25 16.00
N GLU A 80 2.49 -0.94 16.43
CA GLU A 80 1.39 -0.67 15.50
C GLU A 80 1.69 0.59 14.69
N TRP A 81 1.65 0.44 13.37
CA TRP A 81 1.81 1.56 12.46
C TRP A 81 0.47 1.99 11.87
N ASN A 82 0.17 3.27 12.01
CA ASN A 82 -1.05 3.88 11.51
C ASN A 82 -0.71 5.08 10.63
N ILE A 83 -1.54 5.32 9.61
CA ILE A 83 -1.39 6.44 8.67
C ILE A 83 -2.70 7.23 8.60
N LYS A 84 -2.60 8.56 8.69
CA LYS A 84 -3.71 9.49 8.47
C LYS A 84 -3.73 9.99 7.04
N GLU A 85 -2.58 10.46 6.55
CA GLU A 85 -2.41 10.95 5.19
C GLU A 85 -0.95 10.85 4.75
N ALA A 86 -0.72 10.70 3.46
CA ALA A 86 0.60 10.85 2.88
C ALA A 86 0.48 11.31 1.43
N TYR A 87 1.28 12.30 1.06
CA TYR A 87 1.32 12.83 -0.29
C TYR A 87 2.66 13.50 -0.63
N VAL A 88 2.90 13.61 -1.93
CA VAL A 88 3.94 14.44 -2.53
C VAL A 88 3.25 15.59 -3.27
N GLN A 89 3.65 16.81 -2.97
CA GLN A 89 3.10 18.03 -3.58
C GLN A 89 4.18 18.74 -4.38
N ASP A 90 3.84 19.21 -5.58
CA ASP A 90 4.73 20.02 -6.41
C ASP A 90 4.71 21.50 -5.98
N LYS A 91 5.57 22.30 -6.60
CA LYS A 91 5.69 23.75 -6.34
C LYS A 91 4.41 24.57 -6.65
N PHE A 92 3.45 23.99 -7.37
CA PHE A 92 2.18 24.62 -7.69
C PHE A 92 1.05 24.20 -6.74
N GLY A 93 1.35 23.41 -5.71
CA GLY A 93 0.36 22.93 -4.76
C GLY A 93 -0.36 21.64 -5.19
N ASN A 94 -0.02 21.05 -6.35
CA ASN A 94 -0.68 19.85 -6.84
C ASN A 94 -0.15 18.60 -6.12
N LYS A 95 -1.04 17.77 -5.58
CA LYS A 95 -0.68 16.46 -5.05
C LYS A 95 -0.45 15.48 -6.20
N ILE A 96 0.82 15.21 -6.51
CA ILE A 96 1.24 14.36 -7.64
C ILE A 96 1.30 12.88 -7.28
N ILE A 97 1.40 12.57 -6.01
CA ILE A 97 1.29 11.23 -5.41
C ILE A 97 0.45 11.40 -4.14
N ASP A 98 -0.63 10.64 -3.97
CA ASP A 98 -1.48 10.72 -2.78
C ASP A 98 -2.06 9.34 -2.47
N ILE A 99 -1.96 8.90 -1.20
CA ILE A 99 -2.55 7.62 -0.75
C ILE A 99 -4.06 7.57 -0.88
N LYS A 100 -4.73 8.72 -0.95
CA LYS A 100 -6.18 8.78 -1.22
C LYS A 100 -6.54 8.24 -2.61
N ASN A 101 -5.63 8.39 -3.59
CA ASN A 101 -5.83 7.86 -4.94
C ASN A 101 -5.52 6.36 -5.02
N ASN A 102 -4.48 5.91 -4.29
CA ASN A 102 -4.13 4.51 -4.20
C ASN A 102 -3.33 4.26 -2.91
N ASN A 103 -3.80 3.33 -2.08
CA ASN A 103 -3.14 2.99 -0.82
C ASN A 103 -1.74 2.37 -0.97
N LEU A 104 -1.38 1.87 -2.17
CA LEU A 104 -0.04 1.38 -2.45
C LEU A 104 1.00 2.48 -2.69
N HIS A 105 0.58 3.75 -2.79
CA HIS A 105 1.51 4.86 -3.03
C HIS A 105 2.50 5.12 -1.92
N LEU A 106 2.28 4.61 -0.71
CA LEU A 106 3.21 4.78 0.41
C LEU A 106 3.91 3.47 0.76
N VAL A 107 5.23 3.54 0.98
CA VAL A 107 5.97 2.44 1.61
C VAL A 107 5.41 2.20 3.01
N SER A 108 4.97 0.96 3.29
CA SER A 108 4.44 0.61 4.62
C SER A 108 5.52 0.78 5.69
N TYR A 109 5.14 1.21 6.88
CA TYR A 109 6.04 1.57 7.99
C TYR A 109 6.93 2.79 7.72
N SER A 110 6.56 3.65 6.74
CA SER A 110 7.24 4.94 6.57
C SER A 110 7.16 5.79 7.82
N GLN A 111 8.32 6.37 8.19
CA GLN A 111 8.43 7.31 9.31
C GLN A 111 7.63 8.59 9.03
N PRO A 112 7.08 9.25 10.05
CA PRO A 112 6.45 10.56 9.90
C PRO A 112 7.47 11.54 9.32
N THR A 113 7.06 12.25 8.26
CA THR A 113 7.96 13.13 7.51
C THR A 113 7.17 14.33 6.99
N LYS A 114 7.64 15.53 7.29
CA LYS A 114 7.05 16.77 6.76
C LYS A 114 8.19 17.71 6.40
N LYS A 115 8.53 17.78 5.11
CA LYS A 115 9.67 18.61 4.64
C LYS A 115 9.62 18.92 3.16
N LEU A 116 10.35 19.96 2.77
CA LEU A 116 10.66 20.28 1.39
C LEU A 116 11.92 19.52 0.97
N ILE A 117 11.91 18.86 -0.19
CA ILE A 117 13.02 18.07 -0.71
C ILE A 117 13.33 18.42 -2.16
N SER A 118 14.56 18.10 -2.59
CA SER A 118 14.95 18.20 -3.98
C SER A 118 14.30 17.11 -4.85
N ARG A 119 14.31 17.32 -6.16
CA ARG A 119 13.90 16.30 -7.12
C ARG A 119 14.72 15.01 -7.00
N ASN A 120 16.02 15.11 -6.83
CA ASN A 120 16.89 13.94 -6.72
C ASN A 120 16.51 13.14 -5.48
N GLU A 121 16.37 13.78 -4.31
CA GLU A 121 15.95 13.10 -3.08
C GLU A 121 14.58 12.43 -3.24
N LEU A 122 13.61 13.07 -3.93
CA LEU A 122 12.33 12.42 -4.21
C LEU A 122 12.51 11.16 -5.04
N PHE A 123 13.25 11.24 -6.16
CA PHE A 123 13.40 10.14 -7.10
C PHE A 123 14.15 8.95 -6.50
N ASP A 124 15.09 9.19 -5.57
CA ASP A 124 15.78 8.14 -4.80
C ASP A 124 14.84 7.42 -3.80
N ARG A 125 13.70 8.04 -3.49
CA ARG A 125 12.66 7.49 -2.60
C ARG A 125 11.44 6.96 -3.34
N LEU A 126 11.46 6.96 -4.70
CA LEU A 126 10.39 6.39 -5.51
C LEU A 126 10.69 4.94 -5.89
N HIS A 127 9.81 4.03 -5.48
CA HIS A 127 9.88 2.61 -5.82
C HIS A 127 8.94 2.28 -6.98
N TYR A 128 9.42 1.50 -7.95
CA TYR A 128 8.65 1.05 -9.10
C TYR A 128 9.14 -0.30 -9.62
N SER A 129 8.36 -0.98 -10.44
CA SER A 129 8.74 -2.23 -11.11
C SER A 129 8.83 -2.04 -12.62
N LYS A 130 10.03 -2.24 -13.20
CA LYS A 130 10.21 -2.23 -14.66
C LYS A 130 9.51 -3.42 -15.33
N LYS A 131 9.37 -4.55 -14.63
CA LYS A 131 8.70 -5.77 -15.14
C LYS A 131 7.19 -5.58 -15.23
N GLN A 132 6.60 -4.85 -14.28
CA GLN A 132 5.16 -4.60 -14.19
C GLN A 132 4.88 -3.10 -14.35
N LYS A 133 4.97 -2.62 -15.59
CA LYS A 133 5.00 -1.18 -15.92
C LYS A 133 3.81 -0.37 -15.38
N LYS A 134 2.63 -0.98 -15.31
CA LYS A 134 1.37 -0.33 -14.85
C LYS A 134 1.09 -0.56 -13.35
N ALA A 135 1.71 -1.55 -12.72
CA ALA A 135 1.48 -1.87 -11.33
C ALA A 135 2.30 -0.96 -10.39
N ILE A 136 1.70 -0.60 -9.25
CA ILE A 136 2.39 0.05 -8.14
C ILE A 136 2.87 -1.07 -7.21
N PRO A 137 4.18 -1.19 -6.92
CA PRO A 137 4.69 -2.25 -6.06
C PRO A 137 4.29 -2.04 -4.61
N TYR A 138 4.07 -3.13 -3.87
CA TYR A 138 3.99 -3.10 -2.42
C TYR A 138 5.40 -3.21 -1.82
N ILE A 139 5.80 -2.20 -1.04
CA ILE A 139 7.08 -2.15 -0.33
C ILE A 139 6.82 -1.89 1.15
N THR A 140 7.64 -2.46 2.01
CA THR A 140 7.58 -2.26 3.45
C THR A 140 8.97 -2.02 4.06
N SER A 141 9.03 -1.28 5.16
CA SER A 141 10.26 -0.93 5.87
C SER A 141 10.19 -1.17 7.38
N TYR A 142 9.41 -2.16 7.86
CA TYR A 142 9.18 -2.34 9.30
C TYR A 142 10.44 -2.74 10.12
N TYR A 143 11.54 -3.12 9.48
CA TYR A 143 12.84 -3.36 10.13
C TYR A 143 13.80 -2.17 10.09
N LYS A 144 13.48 -1.11 9.32
CA LYS A 144 14.38 0.05 9.13
C LYS A 144 13.61 1.35 9.31
N LYS A 145 14.22 2.35 9.94
CA LYS A 145 13.71 3.72 9.90
C LYS A 145 13.86 4.27 8.48
N TYR A 146 12.76 4.31 7.76
CA TYR A 146 12.73 4.68 6.35
C TYR A 146 11.42 5.40 6.02
N TRP A 147 11.39 6.15 4.93
CA TRP A 147 10.19 6.64 4.29
C TRP A 147 10.37 6.62 2.77
N GLY A 148 9.29 6.46 2.03
CA GLY A 148 9.32 6.43 0.57
C GLY A 148 7.93 6.29 -0.03
N PHE A 149 7.88 6.47 -1.34
CA PHE A 149 6.64 6.33 -2.10
C PHE A 149 6.79 5.26 -3.18
N CYS A 150 5.67 4.68 -3.58
CA CYS A 150 5.59 3.71 -4.65
C CYS A 150 4.75 4.27 -5.79
N VAL A 151 5.20 4.08 -7.01
CA VAL A 151 4.51 4.52 -8.22
C VAL A 151 4.60 3.45 -9.31
N SER A 152 3.73 3.48 -10.31
CA SER A 152 3.94 2.65 -11.49
C SER A 152 5.15 3.15 -12.28
N PHE A 153 5.78 2.28 -13.06
CA PHE A 153 6.91 2.70 -13.91
C PHE A 153 6.48 3.76 -14.96
N GLU A 154 5.25 3.66 -15.44
CA GLU A 154 4.68 4.68 -16.34
C GLU A 154 4.55 6.03 -15.65
N GLN A 155 4.06 6.05 -14.41
CA GLN A 155 3.97 7.26 -13.59
C GLN A 155 5.35 7.84 -13.30
N TYR A 156 6.32 6.99 -12.91
CA TYR A 156 7.72 7.40 -12.72
C TYR A 156 8.29 8.11 -13.96
N LYS A 157 8.09 7.54 -15.16
CA LYS A 157 8.56 8.16 -16.41
C LYS A 157 7.90 9.51 -16.69
N LYS A 158 6.58 9.62 -16.45
CA LYS A 158 5.85 10.89 -16.59
C LYS A 158 6.39 11.96 -15.65
N LEU A 159 6.60 11.63 -14.37
CA LEU A 159 7.20 12.53 -13.38
C LEU A 159 8.61 12.96 -13.77
N LYS A 160 9.44 12.00 -14.22
CA LYS A 160 10.81 12.27 -14.67
C LYS A 160 10.88 13.23 -15.86
N LYS A 161 9.94 13.13 -16.81
CA LYS A 161 9.83 14.03 -17.97
C LYS A 161 9.32 15.42 -17.59
N LYS A 162 8.33 15.47 -16.66
CA LYS A 162 7.64 16.73 -16.30
C LYS A 162 8.52 17.65 -15.45
N TYR A 163 9.26 17.12 -14.50
CA TYR A 163 9.98 17.91 -13.50
C TYR A 163 11.47 18.04 -13.81
N LYS A 164 12.03 19.26 -13.64
CA LYS A 164 13.44 19.61 -13.89
C LYS A 164 14.29 19.39 -12.64
N LYS A 165 15.63 19.38 -12.80
CA LYS A 165 16.60 19.12 -11.70
C LYS A 165 16.40 20.04 -10.50
N ASN A 166 16.03 21.28 -10.72
CA ASN A 166 15.89 22.32 -9.67
C ASN A 166 14.51 22.36 -9.02
N ASP A 167 13.55 21.52 -9.48
CA ASP A 167 12.23 21.47 -8.85
C ASP A 167 12.31 20.89 -7.43
N LYS A 168 11.51 21.49 -6.54
CA LYS A 168 11.37 21.05 -5.15
C LYS A 168 9.96 20.49 -4.93
N PHE A 169 9.85 19.59 -3.95
CA PHE A 169 8.61 18.90 -3.60
C PHE A 169 8.38 18.95 -2.10
N PHE A 170 7.16 19.20 -1.71
CA PHE A 170 6.77 19.09 -0.32
C PHE A 170 6.27 17.68 -0.04
N ILE A 171 6.86 17.05 0.98
CA ILE A 171 6.49 15.73 1.47
C ILE A 171 5.71 15.86 2.76
N ASN A 172 4.55 15.21 2.81
CA ASN A 172 3.81 15.03 4.04
C ASN A 172 3.46 13.55 4.22
N ILE A 173 3.97 12.95 5.29
CA ILE A 173 3.62 11.60 5.76
C ILE A 173 3.22 11.74 7.22
N ASN A 174 1.92 11.69 7.49
CA ASN A 174 1.36 11.78 8.84
C ASN A 174 1.08 10.36 9.35
N SER A 175 2.13 9.69 9.78
CA SER A 175 2.09 8.35 10.36
C SER A 175 2.39 8.38 11.86
N SER A 176 1.99 7.32 12.56
CA SER A 176 2.29 7.13 13.98
C SER A 176 2.65 5.68 14.29
N PHE A 177 3.48 5.50 15.29
CA PHE A 177 3.89 4.21 15.83
C PHE A 177 3.43 4.13 17.29
N ASN A 178 2.54 3.19 17.59
CA ASN A 178 1.98 3.00 18.90
C ASN A 178 2.36 1.62 19.45
N LYS A 179 2.60 1.53 20.75
CA LYS A 179 2.65 0.23 21.43
C LYS A 179 1.21 -0.23 21.66
N SER A 180 0.88 -1.46 21.30
CA SER A 180 -0.39 -2.12 21.62
C SER A 180 -0.24 -3.04 22.79
#